data_9c8bf882925e2cc41e52d7b65b078672
#
_entry.id   9c8bf882925e2cc41e52d7b65b078672
#
_cell.length_a   1.000
_cell.length_b   1.000
_cell.length_c   1.000
_cell.angle_alpha   90.00
_cell.angle_beta   90.00
_cell.angle_gamma   90.00
#
_symmetry.space_group_name_H-M   'P 1'
#
loop_
_entity.id
_entity.type
_entity.pdbx_description
1 polymer ?
#
loop_
_entity_poly.entity_id
_entity_poly.type
_entity_poly.pdbx_seq_one_letter_code
_entity_poly.pdbx_strand_id
1 'polypeptide(L)'
;LKGTTEAVVGNEAILSIQNYNFTKGFFGTNGVSVRHGFTTPDPNEALVKKTALKQCNIKYILTDSEKFDNVSSVKFADFGEIHILTDKIPGNYKNCSEGIIYEV
;
A
#
# COMPACT_ATOMS: atom_id res chain seq x y z
N LEU A 1 -18.97 17.93 -1.12
CA LEU A 1 -18.73 17.88 0.32
C LEU A 1 -17.83 16.74 0.72
N LYS A 2 -18.10 15.56 0.21
CA LYS A 2 -17.31 14.39 0.57
C LYS A 2 -15.86 14.56 0.17
N GLY A 3 -15.60 15.03 -1.04
CA GLY A 3 -14.24 15.27 -1.51
C GLY A 3 -13.52 16.32 -0.68
N THR A 4 -14.21 17.40 -0.33
CA THR A 4 -13.63 18.45 0.51
C THR A 4 -13.34 17.93 1.91
N THR A 5 -14.27 17.18 2.49
CA THR A 5 -14.10 16.59 3.80
C THR A 5 -12.95 15.60 3.82
N GLU A 6 -12.84 14.77 2.79
CA GLU A 6 -11.74 13.81 2.66
C GLU A 6 -10.39 14.52 2.58
N ALA A 7 -10.29 15.61 1.84
CA ALA A 7 -9.06 16.38 1.73
C ALA A 7 -8.63 16.95 3.08
N VAL A 8 -9.56 17.53 3.84
CA VAL A 8 -9.28 18.09 5.17
C VAL A 8 -8.86 16.97 6.13
N VAL A 9 -9.61 15.86 6.13
CA VAL A 9 -9.31 14.70 6.97
C VAL A 9 -7.94 14.11 6.59
N GLY A 10 -7.63 14.08 5.29
CA GLY A 10 -6.33 13.61 4.80
C GLY A 10 -5.18 14.42 5.38
N ASN A 11 -5.28 15.75 5.35
CA ASN A 11 -4.24 16.63 5.89
C ASN A 11 -4.07 16.46 7.40
N GLU A 12 -5.18 16.38 8.13
CA GLU A 12 -5.16 16.14 9.58
C GLU A 12 -4.56 14.77 9.89
N ALA A 13 -4.91 13.76 9.11
CA ALA A 13 -4.38 12.41 9.27
C ALA A 13 -2.87 12.40 9.07
N ILE A 14 -2.36 13.07 8.05
CA ILE A 14 -0.93 13.15 7.77
C ILE A 14 -0.18 13.78 8.94
N LEU A 15 -0.66 14.92 9.43
CA LEU A 15 -0.04 15.60 10.56
C LEU A 15 -0.08 14.76 11.82
N SER A 16 -1.19 14.08 12.06
CA SER A 16 -1.36 13.22 13.22
C SER A 16 -0.45 11.98 13.14
N ILE A 17 -0.44 11.29 12.00
CA ILE A 17 0.31 10.06 11.81
C ILE A 17 1.81 10.30 11.99
N GLN A 18 2.32 11.45 11.58
CA GLN A 18 3.73 11.77 11.70
C GLN A 18 4.24 11.80 13.16
N ASN A 19 3.32 11.90 14.11
CA ASN A 19 3.66 11.89 15.53
C ASN A 19 3.70 10.50 16.17
N TYR A 20 3.37 9.46 15.42
CA TYR A 20 3.29 8.09 15.96
C TYR A 20 4.33 7.18 15.34
N ASN A 21 4.72 6.18 16.13
CA ASN A 21 5.56 5.08 15.66
C ASN A 21 4.77 3.80 15.80
N PHE A 22 4.59 3.07 14.72
CA PHE A 22 3.82 1.83 14.70
C PHE A 22 4.76 0.63 14.56
N THR A 23 4.47 -0.42 15.32
CA THR A 23 5.22 -1.67 15.18
C THR A 23 4.88 -2.34 13.86
N LYS A 24 3.61 -2.42 13.52
CA LYS A 24 3.11 -3.03 12.28
C LYS A 24 2.05 -2.15 11.67
N GLY A 25 1.99 -2.15 10.34
CA GLY A 25 0.92 -1.49 9.61
C GLY A 25 0.40 -2.40 8.51
N PHE A 26 -0.91 -2.39 8.30
CA PHE A 26 -1.59 -3.18 7.29
C PHE A 26 -2.36 -2.23 6.37
N PHE A 27 -2.13 -2.33 5.07
CA PHE A 27 -2.68 -1.39 4.10
C PHE A 27 -3.29 -2.13 2.92
N GLY A 28 -4.38 -1.59 2.38
CA GLY A 28 -4.94 -2.07 1.12
C GLY A 28 -4.26 -1.41 -0.06
N THR A 29 -4.47 -1.97 -1.25
CA THR A 29 -3.94 -1.41 -2.49
C THR A 29 -4.90 -1.68 -3.65
N ASN A 30 -4.84 -0.85 -4.69
CA ASN A 30 -5.61 -1.08 -5.90
C ASN A 30 -4.81 -1.78 -6.98
N GLY A 31 -3.48 -1.71 -6.91
CA GLY A 31 -2.62 -2.39 -7.85
C GLY A 31 -1.32 -2.83 -7.22
N VAL A 32 -0.79 -3.95 -7.69
CA VAL A 32 0.48 -4.52 -7.26
C VAL A 32 1.28 -4.88 -8.51
N SER A 33 2.50 -4.37 -8.61
CA SER A 33 3.37 -4.66 -9.75
C SER A 33 4.83 -4.60 -9.30
N VAL A 34 5.64 -5.51 -9.77
CA VAL A 34 7.08 -5.48 -9.51
C VAL A 34 7.67 -4.16 -10.00
N ARG A 35 7.27 -3.75 -11.20
CA ARG A 35 7.82 -2.55 -11.83
C ARG A 35 7.28 -1.26 -11.24
N HIS A 36 5.98 -1.21 -10.97
CA HIS A 36 5.29 0.02 -10.56
C HIS A 36 5.00 0.10 -9.06
N GLY A 37 5.28 -0.96 -8.33
CA GLY A 37 5.03 -1.00 -6.89
C GLY A 37 3.56 -1.11 -6.55
N PHE A 38 3.18 -0.49 -5.44
CA PHE A 38 1.81 -0.46 -4.95
C PHE A 38 1.16 0.84 -5.35
N THR A 39 0.00 0.76 -5.97
CA THR A 39 -0.65 1.94 -6.57
C THR A 39 -2.11 2.08 -6.16
N THR A 40 -2.59 3.32 -6.21
CA THR A 40 -3.97 3.69 -5.92
C THR A 40 -4.37 4.83 -6.87
N PRO A 41 -5.64 4.98 -7.22
CA PRO A 41 -6.05 6.08 -8.09
C PRO A 41 -6.13 7.44 -7.39
N ASP A 42 -6.22 7.47 -6.06
CA ASP A 42 -6.44 8.69 -5.31
C ASP A 42 -5.14 9.25 -4.73
N PRO A 43 -4.70 10.46 -5.16
CA PRO A 43 -3.47 11.07 -4.63
C PRO A 43 -3.50 11.33 -3.12
N ASN A 44 -4.64 11.69 -2.57
CA ASN A 44 -4.77 11.91 -1.12
C ASN A 44 -4.60 10.62 -0.34
N GLU A 45 -5.22 9.56 -0.81
CA GLU A 45 -5.07 8.23 -0.21
C GLU A 45 -3.62 7.75 -0.32
N ALA A 46 -2.99 7.98 -1.45
CA ALA A 46 -1.59 7.64 -1.66
C ALA A 46 -0.69 8.36 -0.65
N LEU A 47 -0.93 9.64 -0.42
CA LEU A 47 -0.12 10.43 0.49
C LEU A 47 -0.30 9.97 1.95
N VAL A 48 -1.52 9.67 2.36
CA VAL A 48 -1.80 9.14 3.70
C VAL A 48 -1.11 7.80 3.90
N LYS A 49 -1.23 6.89 2.94
CA LYS A 49 -0.58 5.58 3.01
C LYS A 49 0.93 5.70 3.03
N LYS A 50 1.49 6.54 2.19
CA LYS A 50 2.94 6.78 2.14
C LYS A 50 3.45 7.30 3.48
N THR A 51 2.74 8.23 4.07
CA THR A 51 3.10 8.81 5.38
C THR A 51 3.03 7.75 6.47
N ALA A 52 1.95 6.99 6.51
CA ALA A 52 1.77 5.94 7.52
C ALA A 52 2.82 4.84 7.39
N LEU A 53 3.17 4.46 6.17
CA LEU A 53 4.19 3.44 5.92
C LEU A 53 5.55 3.85 6.48
N LYS A 54 5.90 5.11 6.39
CA LYS A 54 7.16 5.62 6.94
C LYS A 54 7.24 5.48 8.46
N GLN A 55 6.11 5.45 9.13
CA GLN A 55 6.03 5.35 10.58
C GLN A 55 5.92 3.91 11.08
N CYS A 56 5.90 2.92 10.18
CA CYS A 56 5.79 1.50 10.54
C CYS A 56 7.15 0.82 10.50
N ASN A 57 7.44 -0.01 11.51
CA ASN A 57 8.63 -0.87 11.50
C ASN A 57 8.43 -2.03 10.51
N ILE A 58 7.29 -2.68 10.56
CA ILE A 58 6.95 -3.80 9.68
C ILE A 58 5.70 -3.43 8.90
N LYS A 59 5.78 -3.58 7.58
CA LYS A 59 4.75 -3.13 6.66
C LYS A 59 4.14 -4.30 5.93
N TYR A 60 2.80 -4.35 5.88
CA TYR A 60 2.05 -5.38 5.18
C TYR A 60 1.04 -4.77 4.23
N ILE A 61 0.91 -5.37 3.06
CA ILE A 61 -0.17 -5.09 2.12
C ILE A 61 -1.13 -6.27 2.14
N LEU A 62 -2.43 -5.98 2.30
CA LEU A 62 -3.50 -6.96 2.18
C LEU A 62 -4.14 -6.78 0.81
N THR A 63 -4.12 -7.81 -0.01
CA THR A 63 -4.65 -7.72 -1.37
C THR A 63 -5.22 -9.06 -1.82
N ASP A 64 -6.18 -9.02 -2.74
CA ASP A 64 -6.60 -10.22 -3.44
C ASP A 64 -5.76 -10.42 -4.71
N SER A 65 -5.82 -11.62 -5.26
CA SER A 65 -5.00 -12.00 -6.41
C SER A 65 -5.30 -11.17 -7.67
N GLU A 66 -6.48 -10.58 -7.76
CA GLU A 66 -6.89 -9.80 -8.94
C GLU A 66 -6.14 -8.47 -9.06
N LYS A 67 -5.57 -7.99 -7.96
CA LYS A 67 -4.83 -6.72 -7.96
C LYS A 67 -3.42 -6.83 -8.52
N PHE A 68 -2.88 -8.04 -8.62
CA PHE A 68 -1.54 -8.23 -9.18
C PHE A 68 -1.54 -7.87 -10.68
N ASP A 69 -0.50 -7.14 -11.08
CA ASP A 69 -0.31 -6.61 -12.42
C ASP A 69 -1.29 -5.50 -12.82
N ASN A 70 -2.13 -5.04 -11.91
CA ASN A 70 -2.89 -3.82 -12.10
C ASN A 70 -2.04 -2.62 -11.69
N VAL A 71 -2.14 -1.54 -12.45
CA VAL A 71 -1.40 -0.31 -12.19
C VAL A 71 -2.40 0.85 -12.17
N SER A 72 -2.49 1.52 -11.03
CA SER A 72 -3.30 2.74 -10.89
C SER A 72 -2.42 3.98 -11.04
N SER A 73 -3.02 5.16 -10.94
CA SER A 73 -2.38 6.42 -11.32
C SER A 73 -1.24 6.83 -10.41
N VAL A 74 -1.30 6.50 -9.12
CA VAL A 74 -0.35 7.01 -8.13
C VAL A 74 0.32 5.88 -7.36
N LYS A 75 1.64 5.86 -7.36
CA LYS A 75 2.42 4.93 -6.56
C LYS A 75 2.56 5.46 -5.14
N PHE A 76 2.36 4.60 -4.13
CA PHE A 76 2.58 4.98 -2.74
C PHE A 76 3.71 4.19 -2.07
N ALA A 77 4.20 3.12 -2.68
CA ALA A 77 5.33 2.35 -2.15
C ALA A 77 5.97 1.49 -3.25
N ASP A 78 7.22 1.14 -3.04
CA ASP A 78 7.96 0.24 -3.93
C ASP A 78 7.70 -1.22 -3.57
N PHE A 79 7.74 -2.08 -4.57
CA PHE A 79 7.34 -3.49 -4.42
C PHE A 79 8.18 -4.25 -3.38
N GLY A 80 9.47 -4.07 -3.38
CA GLY A 80 10.38 -4.87 -2.55
C GLY A 80 10.44 -4.50 -1.08
N GLU A 81 9.72 -3.48 -0.65
CA GLU A 81 9.83 -2.94 0.72
C GLU A 81 8.77 -3.48 1.68
N ILE A 82 7.76 -4.18 1.19
CA ILE A 82 6.57 -4.51 1.96
C ILE A 82 6.22 -5.97 1.81
N HIS A 83 5.80 -6.59 2.90
CA HIS A 83 5.25 -7.95 2.89
C HIS A 83 3.84 -7.93 2.31
N ILE A 84 3.51 -8.92 1.49
CA ILE A 84 2.21 -9.00 0.85
C ILE A 84 1.45 -10.23 1.38
N LEU A 85 0.23 -10.01 1.83
CA LEU A 85 -0.69 -11.07 2.25
C LEU A 85 -1.82 -11.13 1.23
N THR A 86 -1.99 -12.27 0.59
CA THR A 86 -2.98 -12.44 -0.47
C THR A 86 -3.72 -13.77 -0.31
N ASP A 87 -4.91 -13.87 -0.90
CA ASP A 87 -5.69 -15.09 -0.93
C ASP A 87 -5.06 -16.14 -1.84
N LYS A 88 -4.38 -15.71 -2.90
CA LYS A 88 -3.72 -16.60 -3.85
C LYS A 88 -2.55 -15.86 -4.50
N ILE A 89 -1.42 -16.54 -4.57
CA ILE A 89 -0.23 -15.98 -5.26
C ILE A 89 -0.36 -16.31 -6.75
N PRO A 90 -0.42 -15.30 -7.63
CA PRO A 90 -0.42 -15.56 -9.07
C PRO A 90 0.84 -16.30 -9.52
N GLY A 91 0.70 -17.14 -10.55
CA GLY A 91 1.80 -17.99 -11.00
C GLY A 91 3.08 -17.25 -11.35
N ASN A 92 2.95 -16.08 -11.97
CA ASN A 92 4.10 -15.25 -12.34
C ASN A 92 4.78 -14.57 -11.15
N TYR A 93 4.19 -14.64 -9.95
CA TYR A 93 4.76 -14.07 -8.73
C TYR A 93 5.31 -15.14 -7.77
N LYS A 94 5.12 -16.41 -8.07
CA LYS A 94 5.53 -17.50 -7.15
C LYS A 94 7.03 -17.56 -6.91
N ASN A 95 7.82 -17.18 -7.90
CA ASN A 95 9.27 -17.20 -7.81
C ASN A 95 9.87 -15.80 -7.75
N CYS A 96 9.07 -14.82 -7.32
CA CYS A 96 9.52 -13.44 -7.25
C CYS A 96 10.48 -13.27 -6.07
N SER A 97 11.71 -12.87 -6.37
CA SER A 97 12.75 -12.65 -5.36
C SER A 97 12.79 -11.23 -4.82
N GLU A 98 12.03 -10.31 -5.42
CA GLU A 98 12.06 -8.89 -5.07
C GLU A 98 11.12 -8.49 -3.95
N GLY A 99 10.23 -9.39 -3.55
CA GLY A 99 9.28 -9.13 -2.49
C GLY A 99 8.96 -10.39 -1.73
N ILE A 100 8.26 -10.26 -0.58
CA ILE A 100 7.83 -11.39 0.24
C ILE A 100 6.31 -11.48 0.16
N ILE A 101 5.82 -12.56 -0.42
CA ILE A 101 4.41 -12.78 -0.66
C ILE A 101 3.96 -14.00 0.10
N TYR A 102 2.92 -13.86 0.91
CA TYR A 102 2.33 -14.94 1.69
C TYR A 102 0.90 -15.22 1.23
N GLU A 103 0.61 -16.48 0.99
CA GLU A 103 -0.75 -16.92 0.69
C GLU A 103 -1.43 -17.29 2.02
N VAL A 104 -2.58 -16.70 2.27
CA VAL A 104 -3.29 -16.89 3.54
C VAL A 104 -4.71 -17.39 3.34
#